data_83afe3633da6e67a69fd36cc57670e4d
#
_entry.id   83afe3633da6e67a69fd36cc57670e4d
#
_cell.length_a   1.000
_cell.length_b   1.000
_cell.length_c   1.000
_cell.angle_alpha   90.00
_cell.angle_beta   90.00
_cell.angle_gamma   90.00
#
_symmetry.space_group_name_H-M   'P 1'
#
loop_
_entity.id
_entity.type
_entity.pdbx_description
1 polymer ?
#
loop_
_entity_poly.entity_id
_entity_poly.type
_entity_poly.pdbx_seq_one_letter_code
_entity_poly.pdbx_strand_id
1 'polypeptide(L)'
;MSTAGLINRYVWFVTTILNYGPISLKDIQRRFELHFDPGEVLEERTFHRYTDAVEELFDIDIEYDRKRKGYVIANDYIEDMKMRKWLIQTFSVNSILHESQDLKNRILLENVPSGQQHLTTIVDAMRESVALSITYHSFHREEPS
;
A
#
# COMPACT_ATOMS: atom_id res chain seq x y z
N MET A 1 -13.24 16.59 0.56
CA MET A 1 -12.67 15.24 0.77
C MET A 1 -11.84 15.26 2.05
N SER A 2 -12.02 14.27 2.91
CA SER A 2 -11.20 14.12 4.11
C SER A 2 -9.78 13.65 3.79
N THR A 3 -8.82 13.87 4.68
CA THR A 3 -7.45 13.37 4.54
C THR A 3 -7.43 11.84 4.39
N ALA A 4 -8.25 11.14 5.17
CA ALA A 4 -8.38 9.68 5.07
C ALA A 4 -8.89 9.23 3.69
N GLY A 5 -9.88 9.92 3.14
CA GLY A 5 -10.38 9.64 1.78
C GLY A 5 -9.33 9.88 0.71
N LEU A 6 -8.49 10.88 0.88
CA LEU A 6 -7.40 11.17 -0.05
C LEU A 6 -6.30 10.09 0.00
N ILE A 7 -5.92 9.64 1.20
CA ILE A 7 -4.94 8.54 1.38
C ILE A 7 -5.48 7.25 0.76
N ASN A 8 -6.76 6.94 0.94
CA ASN A 8 -7.39 5.78 0.31
C ASN A 8 -7.28 5.81 -1.22
N ARG A 9 -7.43 7.00 -1.83
CA ARG A 9 -7.23 7.18 -3.27
C ARG A 9 -5.80 6.92 -3.69
N TYR A 10 -4.82 7.41 -2.95
CA TYR A 10 -3.41 7.17 -3.23
C TYR A 10 -3.05 5.68 -3.13
N VAL A 11 -3.53 5.01 -2.09
CA VAL A 11 -3.33 3.57 -1.91
C VAL A 11 -3.98 2.77 -3.02
N TRP A 12 -5.22 3.09 -3.39
CA TRP A 12 -5.90 2.47 -4.53
C TRP A 12 -5.09 2.64 -5.82
N PHE A 13 -4.58 3.82 -6.04
CA PHE A 13 -3.83 4.20 -7.23
C PHE A 13 -2.55 3.37 -7.37
N VAL A 14 -1.75 3.31 -6.31
CA VAL A 14 -0.53 2.49 -6.27
C VAL A 14 -0.85 1.01 -6.45
N THR A 15 -1.83 0.50 -5.73
CA THR A 15 -2.26 -0.91 -5.80
C THR A 15 -2.73 -1.28 -7.20
N THR A 16 -3.45 -0.40 -7.88
CA THR A 16 -3.93 -0.62 -9.24
C THR A 16 -2.76 -0.73 -10.22
N ILE A 17 -1.78 0.15 -10.13
CA ILE A 17 -0.60 0.10 -10.99
C ILE A 17 0.27 -1.13 -10.67
N LEU A 18 0.43 -1.49 -9.41
CA LEU A 18 1.16 -2.70 -9.01
C LEU A 18 0.53 -3.98 -9.58
N ASN A 19 -0.78 -4.09 -9.49
CA ASN A 19 -1.50 -5.31 -9.85
C ASN A 19 -1.74 -5.46 -11.35
N TYR A 20 -1.96 -4.34 -12.06
CA TYR A 20 -2.35 -4.33 -13.47
C TYR A 20 -1.31 -3.68 -14.40
N GLY A 21 -0.23 -3.15 -13.87
CA GLY A 21 0.80 -2.53 -14.70
C GLY A 21 1.54 -3.54 -15.61
N PRO A 22 1.93 -3.10 -16.81
CA PRO A 22 1.74 -1.78 -17.40
C PRO A 22 0.28 -1.46 -17.73
N ILE A 23 -0.20 -0.33 -17.29
CA ILE A 23 -1.60 0.08 -17.45
C ILE A 23 -1.70 1.49 -18.08
N SER A 24 -2.58 1.64 -19.06
CA SER A 24 -2.79 2.93 -19.71
C SER A 24 -3.58 3.91 -18.83
N LEU A 25 -3.43 5.20 -19.07
CA LEU A 25 -4.21 6.22 -18.38
C LEU A 25 -5.73 5.99 -18.56
N LYS A 26 -6.17 5.62 -19.74
CA LYS A 26 -7.59 5.32 -20.02
C LYS A 26 -8.12 4.17 -19.15
N ASP A 27 -7.34 3.12 -18.96
CA ASP A 27 -7.73 1.99 -18.14
C ASP A 27 -7.73 2.35 -16.65
N ILE A 28 -6.79 3.17 -16.21
CA ILE A 28 -6.79 3.72 -14.84
C ILE A 28 -8.04 4.58 -14.61
N GLN A 29 -8.35 5.46 -15.53
CA GLN A 29 -9.55 6.32 -15.46
C GLN A 29 -10.83 5.51 -15.38
N ARG A 30 -10.98 4.49 -16.24
CA ARG A 30 -12.12 3.60 -16.24
C ARG A 30 -12.28 2.83 -14.91
N ARG A 31 -11.18 2.32 -14.37
CA ARG A 31 -11.19 1.61 -13.09
C ARG A 31 -11.50 2.54 -11.92
N PHE A 32 -11.01 3.76 -11.96
CA PHE A 32 -11.30 4.79 -10.98
C PHE A 32 -12.79 5.12 -10.93
N GLU A 33 -13.41 5.34 -12.07
CA GLU A 33 -14.84 5.62 -12.18
C GLU A 33 -15.71 4.45 -11.69
N LEU A 34 -15.27 3.22 -11.90
CA LEU A 34 -15.97 2.03 -11.42
C LEU A 34 -15.80 1.79 -9.91
N HIS A 35 -14.68 2.23 -9.34
CA HIS A 35 -14.35 1.97 -7.93
C HIS A 35 -14.89 3.05 -6.99
N PHE A 36 -14.78 4.30 -7.40
CA PHE A 36 -15.28 5.45 -6.66
C PHE A 36 -16.68 5.84 -7.12
N ASP A 37 -17.18 6.99 -6.67
CA ASP A 37 -18.53 7.42 -6.97
C ASP A 37 -18.83 7.49 -8.48
N PRO A 38 -19.96 6.95 -8.95
CA PRO A 38 -20.36 7.05 -10.35
C PRO A 38 -20.40 8.51 -10.83
N GLY A 39 -19.74 8.78 -11.94
CA GLY A 39 -19.63 10.14 -12.50
C GLY A 39 -18.44 10.94 -12.01
N GLU A 40 -17.64 10.41 -11.08
CA GLU A 40 -16.36 11.01 -10.71
C GLU A 40 -15.30 10.63 -11.73
N VAL A 41 -14.87 11.58 -12.53
CA VAL A 41 -13.87 11.37 -13.58
C VAL A 41 -12.48 11.73 -13.06
N LEU A 42 -11.52 10.83 -13.25
CA LEU A 42 -10.11 11.13 -13.00
C LEU A 42 -9.54 11.93 -14.17
N GLU A 43 -9.41 13.23 -14.00
CA GLU A 43 -8.76 14.07 -14.98
C GLU A 43 -7.24 13.82 -15.04
N GLU A 44 -6.64 13.99 -16.22
CA GLU A 44 -5.19 13.82 -16.41
C GLU A 44 -4.36 14.68 -15.45
N ARG A 45 -4.77 15.92 -15.21
CA ARG A 45 -4.13 16.81 -14.25
C ARG A 45 -4.17 16.25 -12.82
N THR A 46 -5.31 15.69 -12.42
CA THR A 46 -5.47 15.04 -11.11
C THR A 46 -4.64 13.77 -11.02
N PHE A 47 -4.56 13.00 -12.10
CA PHE A 47 -3.69 11.84 -12.21
C PHE A 47 -2.23 12.20 -11.92
N HIS A 48 -1.69 13.22 -12.58
CA HIS A 48 -0.31 13.65 -12.35
C HIS A 48 -0.08 14.16 -10.91
N ARG A 49 -1.04 14.90 -10.38
CA ARG A 49 -0.98 15.31 -8.97
C ARG A 49 -0.97 14.13 -8.00
N TYR A 50 -1.69 13.06 -8.31
CA TYR A 50 -1.68 11.85 -7.49
C TYR A 50 -0.36 11.07 -7.63
N THR A 51 0.25 11.02 -8.81
CA THR A 51 1.58 10.41 -8.98
C THR A 51 2.63 11.16 -8.18
N ASP A 52 2.64 12.49 -8.22
CA ASP A 52 3.56 13.32 -7.44
C ASP A 52 3.39 13.12 -5.94
N ALA A 53 2.14 13.07 -5.47
CA ALA A 53 1.84 12.85 -4.06
C ALA A 53 2.24 11.44 -3.58
N VAL A 54 2.06 10.44 -4.41
CA VAL A 54 2.48 9.04 -4.13
C VAL A 54 4.00 8.96 -4.04
N GLU A 55 4.71 9.61 -4.94
CA GLU A 55 6.17 9.70 -4.90
C GLU A 55 6.66 10.35 -3.60
N GLU A 56 6.05 11.48 -3.24
CA GLU A 56 6.42 12.23 -2.02
C GLU A 56 6.10 11.46 -0.73
N LEU A 57 4.91 10.84 -0.65
CA LEU A 57 4.43 10.19 0.57
C LEU A 57 4.99 8.78 0.78
N PHE A 58 5.13 8.02 -0.30
CA PHE A 58 5.50 6.60 -0.23
C PHE A 58 6.87 6.29 -0.81
N ASP A 59 7.52 7.30 -1.39
CA ASP A 59 8.80 7.12 -2.09
C ASP A 59 8.70 6.03 -3.18
N ILE A 60 7.61 6.09 -3.95
CA ILE A 60 7.29 5.17 -5.03
C ILE A 60 7.22 5.94 -6.33
N ASP A 61 8.13 5.65 -7.24
CA ASP A 61 8.17 6.26 -8.57
C ASP A 61 7.21 5.54 -9.52
N ILE A 62 6.32 6.30 -10.13
CA ILE A 62 5.42 5.85 -11.17
C ILE A 62 5.93 6.38 -12.51
N GLU A 63 6.34 5.48 -13.39
CA GLU A 63 6.91 5.82 -14.69
C GLU A 63 6.03 5.32 -15.85
N TYR A 64 6.12 6.02 -16.98
CA TYR A 64 5.49 5.57 -18.22
C TYR A 64 6.48 4.73 -19.03
N ASP A 65 6.18 3.45 -19.20
CA ASP A 65 6.95 2.55 -20.06
C ASP A 65 6.48 2.70 -21.53
N ARG A 66 7.32 3.33 -22.33
CA ARG A 66 7.01 3.60 -23.76
C ARG A 66 6.94 2.32 -24.59
N LYS A 67 7.69 1.29 -24.23
CA LYS A 67 7.70 0.01 -24.94
C LYS A 67 6.40 -0.76 -24.70
N ARG A 68 5.97 -0.81 -23.45
CA ARG A 68 4.76 -1.51 -23.04
C ARG A 68 3.51 -0.63 -23.04
N LYS A 69 3.66 0.66 -23.33
CA LYS A 69 2.59 1.66 -23.47
C LYS A 69 1.69 1.74 -22.23
N GLY A 70 2.28 1.83 -21.07
CA GLY A 70 1.55 1.91 -19.81
C GLY A 70 2.39 2.39 -18.65
N TYR A 71 1.71 2.76 -17.58
CA TYR A 71 2.34 3.15 -16.34
C TYR A 71 2.75 1.93 -15.53
N VAL A 72 3.94 1.99 -14.96
CA VAL A 72 4.53 0.97 -14.10
C VAL A 72 5.16 1.62 -12.88
N ILE A 73 5.37 0.82 -11.85
CA ILE A 73 6.18 1.24 -10.71
C ILE A 73 7.64 0.92 -11.02
N ALA A 74 8.49 1.93 -10.92
CA ALA A 74 9.93 1.76 -11.11
C ALA A 74 10.53 0.87 -10.02
N ASN A 75 11.31 -0.13 -10.45
CA ASN A 75 11.92 -1.13 -9.58
C ASN A 75 13.39 -0.84 -9.35
N ASP A 76 13.74 0.23 -8.64
CA ASP A 76 15.15 0.52 -8.39
C ASP A 76 15.74 -0.33 -7.24
N TYR A 77 14.92 -0.79 -6.29
CA TYR A 77 15.38 -1.62 -5.17
C TYR A 77 14.32 -2.65 -4.76
N ILE A 78 14.56 -3.91 -5.12
CA ILE A 78 13.61 -5.02 -4.92
C ILE A 78 13.24 -5.26 -3.45
N GLU A 79 14.15 -5.09 -2.51
CA GLU A 79 13.87 -5.32 -1.09
C GLU A 79 13.08 -4.18 -0.44
N ASP A 80 13.41 -2.94 -0.75
CA ASP A 80 12.64 -1.77 -0.33
C ASP A 80 11.22 -1.82 -0.90
N MET A 81 11.06 -2.29 -2.13
CA MET A 81 9.77 -2.49 -2.76
C MET A 81 8.92 -3.56 -2.09
N LYS A 82 9.50 -4.63 -1.56
CA LYS A 82 8.74 -5.66 -0.82
C LYS A 82 8.11 -5.09 0.45
N MET A 83 8.85 -4.31 1.22
CA MET A 83 8.33 -3.67 2.44
C MET A 83 7.24 -2.65 2.10
N ARG A 84 7.45 -1.80 1.09
CA ARG A 84 6.46 -0.81 0.64
C ARG A 84 5.20 -1.48 0.11
N LYS A 85 5.35 -2.52 -0.70
CA LYS A 85 4.23 -3.32 -1.23
C LYS A 85 3.41 -3.92 -0.09
N TRP A 86 4.06 -4.46 0.93
CA TRP A 86 3.38 -5.02 2.09
C TRP A 86 2.62 -3.96 2.91
N LEU A 87 3.21 -2.78 3.14
CA LEU A 87 2.54 -1.67 3.82
C LEU A 87 1.30 -1.22 3.04
N ILE A 88 1.43 -1.04 1.73
CA ILE A 88 0.32 -0.64 0.86
C ILE A 88 -0.78 -1.69 0.85
N GLN A 89 -0.44 -2.96 0.78
CA GLN A 89 -1.42 -4.05 0.85
C GLN A 89 -2.16 -4.05 2.19
N THR A 90 -1.48 -3.78 3.29
CA THR A 90 -2.08 -3.67 4.61
C THR A 90 -3.08 -2.50 4.67
N PHE A 91 -2.72 -1.33 4.14
CA PHE A 91 -3.64 -0.19 4.02
C PHE A 91 -4.83 -0.49 3.12
N SER A 92 -4.63 -1.19 2.01
CA SER A 92 -5.69 -1.58 1.08
C SER A 92 -6.73 -2.48 1.76
N VAL A 93 -6.29 -3.45 2.54
CA VAL A 93 -7.20 -4.33 3.31
C VAL A 93 -8.03 -3.52 4.31
N ASN A 94 -7.39 -2.63 5.06
CA ASN A 94 -8.10 -1.75 5.99
C ASN A 94 -9.12 -0.85 5.30
N SER A 95 -8.79 -0.32 4.13
CA SER A 95 -9.70 0.51 3.33
C SER A 95 -10.91 -0.29 2.88
N ILE A 96 -10.71 -1.48 2.34
CA ILE A 96 -11.80 -2.38 1.91
C ILE A 96 -12.71 -2.73 3.08
N LEU A 97 -12.16 -3.05 4.24
CA LEU A 97 -12.93 -3.36 5.43
C LEU A 97 -13.72 -2.16 5.96
N HIS A 98 -13.16 -0.95 5.82
CA HIS A 98 -13.82 0.27 6.25
C HIS A 98 -14.97 0.66 5.33
N GLU A 99 -14.80 0.50 4.03
CA GLU A 99 -15.83 0.77 3.01
C GLU A 99 -16.95 -0.30 3.03
N SER A 100 -16.62 -1.52 3.41
CA SER A 100 -17.52 -2.68 3.41
C SER A 100 -17.96 -3.06 4.83
N GLN A 101 -18.42 -2.09 5.63
CA GLN A 101 -18.81 -2.35 7.02
C GLN A 101 -19.90 -3.40 7.17
N ASP A 102 -20.82 -3.46 6.21
CA ASP A 102 -21.87 -4.48 6.12
C ASP A 102 -21.31 -5.89 5.86
N LEU A 103 -20.11 -6.01 5.28
CA LEU A 103 -19.45 -7.27 5.01
C LEU A 103 -18.44 -7.69 6.11
N LYS A 104 -18.18 -6.85 7.10
CA LYS A 104 -17.23 -7.15 8.19
C LYS A 104 -17.50 -8.49 8.88
N ASN A 105 -18.76 -8.81 9.11
CA ASN A 105 -19.16 -10.05 9.77
C ASN A 105 -19.00 -11.30 8.87
N ARG A 106 -18.78 -11.11 7.58
CA ARG A 106 -18.64 -12.17 6.58
C ARG A 106 -17.19 -12.41 6.18
N ILE A 107 -16.28 -11.50 6.55
CA ILE A 107 -14.86 -11.60 6.28
C ILE A 107 -14.15 -11.99 7.58
N LEU A 108 -13.65 -13.22 7.62
CA LEU A 108 -12.80 -13.68 8.72
C LEU A 108 -11.36 -13.35 8.39
N LEU A 109 -10.77 -12.43 9.16
CA LEU A 109 -9.35 -12.14 9.08
C LEU A 109 -8.63 -12.95 10.16
N GLU A 110 -7.71 -13.78 9.75
CA GLU A 110 -6.80 -14.44 10.68
C GLU A 110 -5.82 -13.42 11.24
N ASN A 111 -5.76 -13.35 12.56
CA ASN A 111 -4.79 -12.49 13.24
C ASN A 111 -3.42 -13.18 13.25
N VAL A 112 -2.67 -12.96 12.17
CA VAL A 112 -1.29 -13.43 12.09
C VAL A 112 -0.39 -12.40 12.75
N PRO A 113 0.32 -12.75 13.84
CA PRO A 113 1.26 -11.85 14.48
C PRO A 113 2.40 -11.51 13.51
N SER A 114 2.41 -10.28 13.00
CA SER A 114 3.39 -9.83 12.01
C SER A 114 4.62 -9.14 12.62
N GLY A 115 4.60 -8.90 13.94
CA GLY A 115 5.66 -8.15 14.62
C GLY A 115 5.70 -6.66 14.34
N GLN A 116 4.71 -6.12 13.61
CA GLN A 116 4.63 -4.69 13.26
C GLN A 116 4.65 -3.76 14.47
N GLN A 117 4.02 -4.18 15.55
CA GLN A 117 3.98 -3.44 16.81
C GLN A 117 5.36 -3.20 17.41
N HIS A 118 6.35 -3.99 17.02
CA HIS A 118 7.73 -3.89 17.49
C HIS A 118 8.63 -3.10 16.53
N LEU A 119 8.14 -2.77 15.33
CA LEU A 119 8.94 -2.14 14.29
C LEU A 119 9.50 -0.78 14.73
N THR A 120 8.68 0.07 15.35
CA THR A 120 9.11 1.39 15.85
C THR A 120 10.22 1.24 16.88
N THR A 121 10.08 0.32 17.81
CA THR A 121 11.09 0.04 18.85
C THR A 121 12.42 -0.41 18.24
N ILE A 122 12.35 -1.28 17.21
CA ILE A 122 13.53 -1.77 16.51
C ILE A 122 14.23 -0.63 15.73
N VAL A 123 13.46 0.17 15.01
CA VAL A 123 13.99 1.31 14.24
C VAL A 123 14.64 2.35 15.15
N ASP A 124 14.00 2.67 16.27
CA ASP A 124 14.55 3.62 17.24
C ASP A 124 15.84 3.09 17.87
N ALA A 125 15.89 1.81 18.22
CA ALA A 125 17.11 1.17 18.73
C ALA A 125 18.26 1.19 17.71
N MET A 126 17.97 0.95 16.44
CA MET A 126 18.95 1.07 15.35
C MET A 126 19.48 2.49 15.20
N ARG A 127 18.59 3.48 15.29
CA ARG A 127 18.96 4.90 15.21
C ARG A 127 19.85 5.34 16.36
N GLU A 128 19.54 4.86 17.56
CA GLU A 128 20.30 5.18 18.78
C GLU A 128 21.51 4.26 19.00
N SER A 129 21.69 3.23 18.15
CA SER A 129 22.73 2.21 18.26
C SER A 129 22.76 1.49 19.61
N VAL A 130 21.57 1.20 20.16
CA VAL A 130 21.37 0.47 21.41
C VAL A 130 20.95 -0.97 21.16
N ALA A 131 21.29 -1.85 22.09
CA ALA A 131 20.91 -3.24 22.04
C ALA A 131 19.45 -3.43 22.48
N LEU A 132 18.78 -4.42 21.89
CA LEU A 132 17.43 -4.84 22.27
C LEU A 132 17.45 -6.22 22.89
N SER A 133 16.62 -6.42 23.92
CA SER A 133 16.31 -7.74 24.45
C SER A 133 15.04 -8.26 23.79
N ILE A 134 15.09 -9.45 23.21
CA ILE A 134 13.99 -10.05 22.47
C ILE A 134 13.59 -11.35 23.16
N THR A 135 12.29 -11.49 23.46
CA THR A 135 11.69 -12.76 23.85
C THR A 135 11.01 -13.37 22.64
N TYR A 136 11.51 -14.50 22.19
CA TYR A 136 11.02 -15.15 20.98
C TYR A 136 10.26 -16.45 21.29
N HIS A 137 9.06 -16.56 20.74
CA HIS A 137 8.24 -17.77 20.78
C HIS A 137 8.25 -18.47 19.43
N SER A 138 8.80 -19.66 19.36
CA SER A 138 8.77 -20.47 18.15
C SER A 138 7.45 -21.26 18.06
N PHE A 139 6.96 -21.49 16.83
CA PHE A 139 5.80 -22.36 16.60
C PHE A 139 5.99 -23.80 17.06
N HIS A 140 7.23 -24.22 17.24
CA HIS A 140 7.59 -25.60 17.63
C HIS A 140 8.03 -25.74 19.09
N ARG A 141 7.97 -24.66 19.87
CA ARG A 141 8.37 -24.66 21.28
C ARG A 141 7.27 -24.08 22.14
N GLU A 142 6.98 -24.74 23.25
CA GLU A 142 6.01 -24.26 24.23
C GLU A 142 6.58 -23.14 25.11
N GLU A 143 7.91 -23.04 25.26
CA GLU A 143 8.60 -22.02 26.04
C GLU A 143 9.38 -21.02 25.17
N PRO A 144 9.44 -19.74 25.59
CA PRO A 144 10.23 -18.72 24.90
C PRO A 144 11.73 -18.99 25.06
N SER A 145 12.49 -18.69 24.02
CA SER A 145 13.95 -18.80 24.04
C SER A 145 14.62 -17.45 24.30
#